data_1df2b3cb9c3a532a46d55dc1201f2233
#
_entry.id   1df2b3cb9c3a532a46d55dc1201f2233
#
_cell.length_a   1.000
_cell.length_b   1.000
_cell.length_c   1.000
_cell.angle_alpha   90.00
_cell.angle_beta   90.00
_cell.angle_gamma   90.00
#
_symmetry.space_group_name_H-M   'P 1'
#
loop_
_entity.id
_entity.type
_entity.pdbx_description
1 polymer ?
#
loop_
_entity_poly.entity_id
_entity_poly.type
_entity_poly.pdbx_seq_one_letter_code
_entity_poly.pdbx_strand_id
1 'polypeptide(L)'
;MTFIGVGMSDYDQIEAAVEVFRRHRCPFILMHSVSEYPAANSHLNLRQIVILREKYRVPVGYSGHEMTMLPGVLAVMMGAVAIERHVTINRAMWGTDQAASLEPRGLETLMNYVGQIEAILGTGERVVTETELRNARKLRYFDPSEALSPSPTGAE
;
A
#
# COMPACT_ATOMS: atom_id res chain seq x y z
N MET A 1 -10.39 6.29 18.64
CA MET A 1 -9.84 5.43 17.57
C MET A 1 -8.74 4.59 18.19
N THR A 2 -8.79 3.25 18.03
CA THR A 2 -7.79 2.32 18.57
C THR A 2 -7.13 1.56 17.42
N PHE A 3 -5.81 1.37 17.48
CA PHE A 3 -5.08 0.48 16.57
C PHE A 3 -4.82 -0.85 17.29
N ILE A 4 -5.18 -1.96 16.65
CA ILE A 4 -5.07 -3.30 17.23
C ILE A 4 -4.07 -4.10 16.38
N GLY A 5 -2.86 -4.32 16.90
CA GLY A 5 -1.87 -5.18 16.26
C GLY A 5 -2.33 -6.64 16.28
N VAL A 6 -2.23 -7.33 15.14
CA VAL A 6 -2.61 -8.75 15.02
C VAL A 6 -1.41 -9.70 14.90
N GLY A 7 -0.19 -9.18 15.08
CA GLY A 7 1.02 -9.99 15.12
C GLY A 7 0.93 -11.10 16.16
N MET A 8 1.48 -12.27 15.85
CA MET A 8 1.47 -13.47 16.72
C MET A 8 0.08 -14.02 17.08
N SER A 9 -1.00 -13.54 16.43
CA SER A 9 -2.37 -13.96 16.70
C SER A 9 -2.91 -14.83 15.57
N ASP A 10 -3.62 -15.89 15.92
CA ASP A 10 -4.45 -16.64 15.00
C ASP A 10 -5.82 -15.96 14.78
N TYR A 11 -6.62 -16.51 13.86
CA TYR A 11 -7.92 -15.92 13.55
C TYR A 11 -8.91 -15.96 14.69
N ASP A 12 -8.85 -16.95 15.58
CA ASP A 12 -9.77 -17.06 16.72
C ASP A 12 -9.47 -15.99 17.76
N GLN A 13 -8.19 -15.70 17.97
CA GLN A 13 -7.74 -14.61 18.85
C GLN A 13 -8.10 -13.24 18.30
N ILE A 14 -7.93 -13.03 16.96
CA ILE A 14 -8.33 -11.80 16.29
C ILE A 14 -9.85 -11.61 16.38
N GLU A 15 -10.64 -12.64 16.11
CA GLU A 15 -12.11 -12.61 16.23
C GLU A 15 -12.55 -12.20 17.64
N ALA A 16 -11.98 -12.82 18.66
CA ALA A 16 -12.28 -12.50 20.06
C ALA A 16 -12.02 -11.03 20.38
N ALA A 17 -10.89 -10.47 19.90
CA ALA A 17 -10.57 -9.05 20.06
C ALA A 17 -11.59 -8.18 19.31
N VAL A 18 -11.89 -8.48 18.06
CA VAL A 18 -12.86 -7.74 17.23
C VAL A 18 -14.22 -7.69 17.90
N GLU A 19 -14.70 -8.81 18.46
CA GLU A 19 -15.99 -8.87 19.16
C GLU A 19 -16.04 -7.96 20.40
N VAL A 20 -14.95 -7.92 21.18
CA VAL A 20 -14.87 -7.02 22.34
C VAL A 20 -15.05 -5.56 21.89
N PHE A 21 -14.31 -5.11 20.87
CA PHE A 21 -14.40 -3.74 20.39
C PHE A 21 -15.77 -3.42 19.78
N ARG A 22 -16.37 -4.35 19.05
CA ARG A 22 -17.74 -4.21 18.51
C ARG A 22 -18.78 -4.11 19.61
N ARG A 23 -18.72 -4.97 20.61
CA ARG A 23 -19.65 -4.99 21.77
C ARG A 23 -19.64 -3.64 22.49
N HIS A 24 -18.47 -3.05 22.65
CA HIS A 24 -18.31 -1.76 23.33
C HIS A 24 -18.43 -0.55 22.38
N ARG A 25 -18.75 -0.78 21.08
CA ARG A 25 -18.85 0.28 20.05
C ARG A 25 -17.62 1.18 19.97
N CYS A 26 -16.46 0.62 20.24
CA CYS A 26 -15.18 1.34 20.13
C CYS A 26 -14.68 1.30 18.70
N PRO A 27 -14.45 2.44 18.03
CA PRO A 27 -13.90 2.45 16.70
C PRO A 27 -12.43 1.98 16.72
N PHE A 28 -12.07 1.07 15.80
CA PHE A 28 -10.73 0.50 15.73
C PHE A 28 -10.28 0.23 14.29
N ILE A 29 -8.98 0.08 14.12
CA ILE A 29 -8.30 -0.36 12.91
C ILE A 29 -7.47 -1.59 13.27
N LEU A 30 -7.58 -2.69 12.51
CA LEU A 30 -6.67 -3.83 12.65
C LEU A 30 -5.35 -3.49 11.97
N MET A 31 -4.22 -3.74 12.65
CA MET A 31 -2.88 -3.51 12.11
C MET A 31 -2.24 -4.87 11.80
N HIS A 32 -2.19 -5.22 10.49
CA HIS A 32 -1.44 -6.38 10.06
C HIS A 32 0.05 -6.17 10.37
N SER A 33 0.66 -7.15 11.04
CA SER A 33 2.07 -7.10 11.41
C SER A 33 2.67 -8.50 11.50
N VAL A 34 4.00 -8.57 11.32
CA VAL A 34 4.81 -9.76 11.59
C VAL A 34 5.81 -9.40 12.67
N SER A 35 5.75 -10.11 13.81
CA SER A 35 6.55 -9.80 15.00
C SER A 35 7.95 -10.42 14.91
N GLU A 36 8.67 -10.06 13.87
CA GLU A 36 10.10 -10.33 13.66
C GLU A 36 10.84 -8.99 13.49
N TYR A 37 12.03 -8.83 14.07
CA TYR A 37 12.77 -7.57 14.15
C TYR A 37 14.25 -7.72 13.76
N PRO A 38 14.64 -7.51 12.47
CA PRO A 38 13.80 -7.17 11.31
C PRO A 38 13.03 -8.36 10.73
N ALA A 39 11.86 -8.10 10.17
CA ALA A 39 11.09 -9.12 9.48
C ALA A 39 11.63 -9.37 8.07
N ALA A 40 11.71 -10.65 7.68
CA ALA A 40 12.08 -11.03 6.32
C ALA A 40 10.92 -10.75 5.34
N ASN A 41 11.22 -10.22 4.15
CA ASN A 41 10.19 -9.91 3.15
C ASN A 41 9.30 -11.11 2.79
N SER A 42 9.85 -12.32 2.78
CA SER A 42 9.11 -13.57 2.51
C SER A 42 8.07 -13.92 3.57
N HIS A 43 8.16 -13.35 4.78
CA HIS A 43 7.26 -13.61 5.89
C HIS A 43 6.14 -12.56 6.01
N LEU A 44 6.25 -11.41 5.35
CA LEU A 44 5.33 -10.28 5.54
C LEU A 44 3.88 -10.55 5.18
N ASN A 45 3.64 -11.39 4.17
CA ASN A 45 2.30 -11.81 3.73
C ASN A 45 1.28 -10.65 3.68
N LEU A 46 1.58 -9.59 2.98
CA LEU A 46 0.72 -8.38 2.90
C LEU A 46 -0.69 -8.65 2.38
N ARG A 47 -0.93 -9.80 1.73
CA ARG A 47 -2.28 -10.23 1.32
C ARG A 47 -3.24 -10.32 2.51
N GLN A 48 -2.74 -10.48 3.73
CA GLN A 48 -3.52 -10.45 4.96
C GLN A 48 -4.27 -9.13 5.15
N ILE A 49 -3.78 -8.01 4.65
CA ILE A 49 -4.47 -6.72 4.69
C ILE A 49 -5.85 -6.82 4.02
N VAL A 50 -5.88 -7.42 2.83
CA VAL A 50 -7.14 -7.63 2.08
C VAL A 50 -8.03 -8.65 2.79
N ILE A 51 -7.45 -9.79 3.22
CA ILE A 51 -8.19 -10.87 3.88
C ILE A 51 -8.84 -10.40 5.19
N LEU A 52 -8.09 -9.69 6.03
CA LEU A 52 -8.60 -9.14 7.29
C LEU A 52 -9.72 -8.13 7.05
N ARG A 53 -9.55 -7.23 6.05
CA ARG A 53 -10.56 -6.25 5.67
C ARG A 53 -11.86 -6.92 5.20
N GLU A 54 -11.76 -7.92 4.35
CA GLU A 54 -12.93 -8.65 3.84
C GLU A 54 -13.61 -9.49 4.91
N LYS A 55 -12.83 -10.20 5.74
CA LYS A 55 -13.35 -11.06 6.80
C LYS A 55 -14.06 -10.24 7.89
N TYR A 56 -13.40 -9.21 8.39
CA TYR A 56 -13.91 -8.46 9.55
C TYR A 56 -14.69 -7.18 9.18
N ARG A 57 -14.70 -6.78 7.92
CA ARG A 57 -15.40 -5.56 7.45
C ARG A 57 -15.02 -4.31 8.27
N VAL A 58 -13.74 -4.16 8.58
CA VAL A 58 -13.15 -3.04 9.31
C VAL A 58 -11.94 -2.48 8.54
N PRO A 59 -11.58 -1.21 8.76
CA PRO A 59 -10.33 -0.68 8.21
C PRO A 59 -9.13 -1.48 8.71
N VAL A 60 -8.15 -1.70 7.81
CA VAL A 60 -6.91 -2.41 8.13
C VAL A 60 -5.72 -1.54 7.78
N GLY A 61 -4.76 -1.46 8.67
CA GLY A 61 -3.46 -0.82 8.48
C GLY A 61 -2.33 -1.85 8.43
N TYR A 62 -1.12 -1.37 8.32
CA TYR A 62 0.10 -2.17 8.32
C TYR A 62 1.10 -1.63 9.34
N SER A 63 1.60 -2.50 10.21
CA SER A 63 2.69 -2.23 11.15
C SER A 63 3.92 -3.01 10.68
N GLY A 64 4.87 -2.29 10.09
CA GLY A 64 6.01 -2.88 9.38
C GLY A 64 7.28 -2.92 10.23
N HIS A 65 7.92 -4.09 10.30
CA HIS A 65 9.18 -4.34 11.03
C HIS A 65 10.34 -4.74 10.10
N GLU A 66 10.15 -4.63 8.81
CA GLU A 66 11.17 -4.87 7.78
C GLU A 66 12.15 -3.69 7.66
N MET A 67 13.30 -3.95 7.04
CA MET A 67 14.38 -2.95 6.90
C MET A 67 14.12 -1.88 5.83
N THR A 68 13.18 -2.13 4.90
CA THR A 68 12.97 -1.30 3.71
C THR A 68 11.61 -0.59 3.74
N MET A 69 11.40 0.35 2.83
CA MET A 69 10.15 1.12 2.72
C MET A 69 9.15 0.49 1.75
N LEU A 70 9.62 -0.41 0.87
CA LEU A 70 8.79 -1.00 -0.19
C LEU A 70 7.54 -1.70 0.35
N PRO A 71 7.59 -2.53 1.42
CA PRO A 71 6.40 -3.17 1.95
C PRO A 71 5.33 -2.18 2.43
N GLY A 72 5.75 -1.06 3.04
CA GLY A 72 4.81 0.00 3.45
C GLY A 72 4.07 0.61 2.25
N VAL A 73 4.77 0.89 1.14
CA VAL A 73 4.16 1.38 -0.11
C VAL A 73 3.18 0.34 -0.68
N LEU A 74 3.60 -0.92 -0.74
CA LEU A 74 2.73 -2.02 -1.22
C LEU A 74 1.51 -2.23 -0.31
N ALA A 75 1.65 -2.06 1.00
CA ALA A 75 0.53 -2.15 1.93
C ALA A 75 -0.54 -1.09 1.63
N VAL A 76 -0.15 0.16 1.34
CA VAL A 76 -1.08 1.22 0.90
C VAL A 76 -1.76 0.84 -0.41
N MET A 77 -1.02 0.33 -1.39
CA MET A 77 -1.58 -0.16 -2.66
C MET A 77 -2.59 -1.31 -2.45
N MET A 78 -2.44 -2.11 -1.42
CA MET A 78 -3.39 -3.16 -1.03
C MET A 78 -4.56 -2.63 -0.18
N GLY A 79 -4.61 -1.32 0.08
CA GLY A 79 -5.68 -0.64 0.77
C GLY A 79 -5.48 -0.53 2.28
N ALA A 80 -4.23 -0.56 2.77
CA ALA A 80 -3.95 -0.18 4.15
C ALA A 80 -4.29 1.30 4.38
N VAL A 81 -5.08 1.58 5.41
CA VAL A 81 -5.53 2.95 5.75
C VAL A 81 -4.60 3.65 6.74
N ALA A 82 -3.62 2.93 7.29
CA ALA A 82 -2.62 3.44 8.20
C ALA A 82 -1.32 2.65 8.06
N ILE A 83 -0.19 3.32 8.22
CA ILE A 83 1.14 2.72 8.29
C ILE A 83 1.76 3.07 9.63
N GLU A 84 2.29 2.08 10.31
CA GLU A 84 3.07 2.22 11.53
C GLU A 84 4.50 1.72 11.27
N ARG A 85 5.49 2.47 11.72
CA ARG A 85 6.91 2.10 11.63
C ARG A 85 7.65 2.53 12.90
N HIS A 86 8.57 1.69 13.34
CA HIS A 86 9.59 2.10 14.30
C HIS A 86 10.48 3.18 13.68
N VAL A 87 10.84 4.18 14.45
CA VAL A 87 11.71 5.29 14.03
C VAL A 87 12.91 5.39 14.99
N THR A 88 14.08 5.60 14.43
CA THR A 88 15.32 5.81 15.18
C THR A 88 16.13 6.97 14.60
N ILE A 89 16.96 7.59 15.41
CA ILE A 89 17.91 8.59 14.94
C ILE A 89 19.07 7.93 14.19
N ASN A 90 19.48 6.74 14.64
CA ASN A 90 20.56 5.99 14.01
C ASN A 90 20.37 4.49 14.28
N ARG A 91 20.31 3.71 13.21
CA ARG A 91 20.09 2.25 13.23
C ARG A 91 21.23 1.47 13.87
N ALA A 92 22.42 2.07 14.00
CA ALA A 92 23.57 1.49 14.67
C ALA A 92 23.56 1.67 16.20
N MET A 93 22.57 2.38 16.74
CA MET A 93 22.41 2.54 18.19
C MET A 93 22.11 1.18 18.85
N TRP A 94 22.44 1.08 20.14
CA TRP A 94 22.09 -0.09 20.93
C TRP A 94 20.58 -0.17 21.14
N GLY A 95 20.00 -1.36 20.94
CA GLY A 95 18.58 -1.62 21.10
C GLY A 95 18.10 -2.74 20.16
N THR A 96 17.03 -3.45 20.55
CA THR A 96 16.53 -4.63 19.84
C THR A 96 15.91 -4.27 18.50
N ASP A 97 15.26 -3.09 18.38
CA ASP A 97 14.41 -2.73 17.22
C ASP A 97 15.08 -1.73 16.29
N GLN A 98 16.31 -1.29 16.62
CA GLN A 98 17.01 -0.26 15.85
C GLN A 98 17.23 -0.68 14.39
N ALA A 99 17.55 -1.95 14.14
CA ALA A 99 17.78 -2.47 12.80
C ALA A 99 16.53 -2.46 11.92
N ALA A 100 15.33 -2.63 12.51
CA ALA A 100 14.03 -2.60 11.83
C ALA A 100 13.44 -1.19 11.73
N SER A 101 14.05 -0.20 12.39
CA SER A 101 13.57 1.17 12.45
C SER A 101 13.92 1.97 11.19
N LEU A 102 13.11 2.97 10.87
CA LEU A 102 13.44 3.98 9.86
C LEU A 102 14.20 5.14 10.50
N GLU A 103 15.26 5.58 9.85
CA GLU A 103 15.88 6.88 10.15
C GLU A 103 15.03 8.02 9.55
N PRO A 104 15.20 9.30 9.97
CA PRO A 104 14.36 10.41 9.53
C PRO A 104 14.25 10.51 8.00
N ARG A 105 15.35 10.33 7.27
CA ARG A 105 15.35 10.34 5.81
C ARG A 105 14.55 9.17 5.21
N GLY A 106 14.58 8.00 5.84
CA GLY A 106 13.79 6.84 5.43
C GLY A 106 12.29 7.10 5.61
N LEU A 107 11.91 7.71 6.73
CA LEU A 107 10.53 8.11 6.99
C LEU A 107 10.04 9.15 5.99
N GLU A 108 10.83 10.20 5.72
CA GLU A 108 10.53 11.22 4.71
C GLU A 108 10.33 10.60 3.32
N THR A 109 11.21 9.67 2.93
CA THR A 109 11.10 8.96 1.65
C THR A 109 9.84 8.11 1.58
N LEU A 110 9.48 7.38 2.64
CA LEU A 110 8.23 6.62 2.72
C LEU A 110 7.02 7.53 2.55
N MET A 111 6.97 8.65 3.28
CA MET A 111 5.88 9.64 3.19
C MET A 111 5.75 10.21 1.78
N ASN A 112 6.86 10.52 1.13
CA ASN A 112 6.88 11.01 -0.25
C ASN A 112 6.35 9.97 -1.24
N TYR A 113 6.70 8.69 -1.10
CA TYR A 113 6.19 7.63 -1.95
C TYR A 113 4.67 7.43 -1.75
N VAL A 114 4.23 7.34 -0.50
CA VAL A 114 2.80 7.20 -0.17
C VAL A 114 1.98 8.38 -0.72
N GLY A 115 2.50 9.61 -0.57
CA GLY A 115 1.82 10.82 -1.05
C GLY A 115 1.68 10.91 -2.58
N GLN A 116 2.44 10.14 -3.35
CA GLN A 116 2.38 10.11 -4.82
C GLN A 116 1.47 9.01 -5.37
N ILE A 117 1.06 8.03 -4.57
CA ILE A 117 0.34 6.83 -5.04
C ILE A 117 -0.90 7.20 -5.86
N GLU A 118 -1.78 8.03 -5.32
CA GLU A 118 -3.03 8.43 -6.00
C GLU A 118 -2.77 9.12 -7.34
N ALA A 119 -1.78 10.02 -7.39
CA ALA A 119 -1.42 10.71 -8.62
C ALA A 119 -0.83 9.76 -9.68
N ILE A 120 -0.05 8.75 -9.23
CA ILE A 120 0.55 7.75 -10.12
C ILE A 120 -0.50 6.77 -10.64
N LEU A 121 -1.44 6.36 -9.80
CA LEU A 121 -2.54 5.46 -10.19
C LEU A 121 -3.49 6.13 -11.20
N GLY A 122 -3.72 7.42 -11.05
CA GLY A 122 -4.64 8.18 -11.91
C GLY A 122 -6.10 7.71 -11.77
N THR A 123 -6.92 8.10 -12.73
CA THR A 123 -8.37 7.80 -12.72
C THR A 123 -8.72 6.45 -13.38
N GLY A 124 -7.77 5.81 -14.06
CA GLY A 124 -8.01 4.64 -14.91
C GLY A 124 -8.55 4.97 -16.29
N GLU A 125 -8.87 6.22 -16.59
CA GLU A 125 -9.28 6.65 -17.92
C GLU A 125 -8.07 6.68 -18.88
N ARG A 126 -8.29 6.19 -20.10
CA ARG A 126 -7.26 6.26 -21.14
C ARG A 126 -7.25 7.64 -21.80
N VAL A 127 -6.33 8.48 -21.39
CA VAL A 127 -6.12 9.82 -21.97
C VAL A 127 -4.78 9.85 -22.70
N VAL A 128 -4.78 10.33 -23.94
CA VAL A 128 -3.55 10.60 -24.69
C VAL A 128 -3.18 12.06 -24.47
N THR A 129 -2.04 12.31 -23.84
CA THR A 129 -1.59 13.67 -23.52
C THR A 129 -1.09 14.39 -24.79
N GLU A 130 -1.08 15.73 -24.76
CA GLU A 130 -0.52 16.52 -25.87
C GLU A 130 0.96 16.16 -26.14
N THR A 131 1.71 15.81 -25.12
CA THR A 131 3.11 15.39 -25.25
C THR A 131 3.20 14.04 -25.97
N GLU A 132 2.33 13.08 -25.66
CA GLU A 132 2.27 11.80 -26.38
C GLU A 132 1.88 12.01 -27.85
N LEU A 133 0.92 12.90 -28.13
CA LEU A 133 0.53 13.22 -29.52
C LEU A 133 1.72 13.82 -30.29
N ARG A 134 2.47 14.76 -29.71
CA ARG A 134 3.68 15.30 -30.31
C ARG A 134 4.74 14.24 -30.57
N ASN A 135 4.93 13.32 -29.65
CA ASN A 135 5.89 12.22 -29.78
C ASN A 135 5.42 11.18 -30.82
N ALA A 136 4.12 10.89 -30.86
CA ALA A 136 3.55 9.98 -31.84
C ALA A 136 3.84 10.41 -33.28
N ARG A 137 3.75 11.71 -33.58
CA ARG A 137 4.10 12.27 -34.93
C ARG A 137 5.56 12.02 -35.33
N LYS A 138 6.46 11.87 -34.35
CA LYS A 138 7.89 11.63 -34.61
C LYS A 138 8.24 10.13 -34.68
N LEU A 139 7.51 9.30 -33.93
CA LEU A 139 7.86 7.90 -33.69
C LEU A 139 7.01 6.91 -34.48
N ARG A 140 5.89 7.34 -35.07
CA ARG A 140 4.99 6.50 -35.85
C ARG A 140 5.08 6.83 -37.33
N TYR A 141 4.90 5.80 -38.19
CA TYR A 141 4.87 5.96 -39.64
C TYR A 141 3.51 6.41 -40.21
N PHE A 142 2.48 6.54 -39.34
CA PHE A 142 1.12 6.97 -39.72
C PHE A 142 0.64 8.06 -38.76
N ASP A 143 -0.26 8.93 -39.24
CA ASP A 143 -0.89 9.95 -38.40
C ASP A 143 -1.86 9.27 -37.44
N PRO A 144 -1.71 9.46 -36.11
CA PRO A 144 -2.63 8.89 -35.13
C PRO A 144 -4.08 9.36 -35.29
N SER A 145 -4.31 10.52 -35.90
CA SER A 145 -5.66 11.02 -36.17
C SER A 145 -6.39 10.22 -37.25
N GLU A 146 -5.67 9.62 -38.19
CA GLU A 146 -6.25 8.74 -39.23
C GLU A 146 -6.67 7.38 -38.66
N ALA A 147 -5.95 6.87 -37.65
CA ALA A 147 -6.26 5.58 -37.04
C ALA A 147 -7.54 5.60 -36.15
N LEU A 148 -8.03 6.77 -35.80
CA LEU A 148 -9.27 6.96 -35.03
C LEU A 148 -10.49 7.19 -35.90
N SER A 149 -10.34 7.27 -37.23
CA SER A 149 -11.47 7.31 -38.13
C SER A 149 -12.15 5.92 -38.15
N PRO A 150 -13.46 5.81 -37.90
CA PRO A 150 -14.13 4.53 -38.03
C PRO A 150 -13.95 4.01 -39.47
N SER A 151 -13.51 2.77 -39.59
CA SER A 151 -13.46 2.10 -40.91
C SER A 151 -14.80 2.31 -41.60
N PRO A 152 -14.83 2.71 -42.88
CA PRO A 152 -16.07 2.75 -43.59
C PRO A 152 -16.64 1.33 -43.59
N THR A 153 -17.77 1.16 -42.89
CA THR A 153 -18.54 -0.07 -42.93
C THR A 153 -18.79 -0.39 -44.41
N GLY A 154 -18.14 -1.45 -44.87
CA GLY A 154 -18.37 -1.97 -46.20
C GLY A 154 -19.86 -2.20 -46.40
N ALA A 155 -20.41 -1.44 -47.32
CA ALA A 155 -21.63 -1.82 -48.00
C ALA A 155 -21.26 -2.95 -48.98
N GLU A 156 -21.79 -4.13 -48.72
CA GLU A 156 -22.38 -5.04 -49.71
C GLU A 156 -22.99 -6.26 -49.00
#